data_234c87e1a7f0817c6b6c49f233dc3076
#
_entry.id   234c87e1a7f0817c6b6c49f233dc3076
#
_cell.length_a   1.000
_cell.length_b   1.000
_cell.length_c   1.000
_cell.angle_alpha   90.00
_cell.angle_beta   90.00
_cell.angle_gamma   90.00
#
_symmetry.space_group_name_H-M   'P 1'
#
loop_
_entity.id
_entity.type
_entity.pdbx_description
1 polymer ?
#
loop_
_entity_poly.entity_id
_entity_poly.type
_entity_poly.pdbx_seq_one_letter_code
_entity_poly.pdbx_strand_id
1 'polypeptide(L)'
;MHPKTLVFVVTLCCSQYAVGQESDSRSGYEEQRDIGGPESVTAQLARGDELRDSLYEWPIFDGYFDWKRQVKDDYGVSFGLYYYFLMQQASDSLPERDDNAFGNIFRFLGSWTAWQKDNGNLGRIEWRFESRSNMFDFQAPGSLGSATGIAALPPGFAYSESFDIDLAVLNWTQGFANGRAGYAVGRLAFDAYLDAFPFQTFSRGFLNRSFVLNPTLPTTGIGALGGVVRGMVTDNISLGAQIHDANAASGEFDFDTVGEGEWLKAIDVGWTPSFGQRKTHVVQFTYWDKDARSVAGVSRGSGWAVSAAWKLNDKYFPFVRFGDSDGGGGVAAEQAFSAGVEISLPRGEAWTIGAGWAKPSEDTFGPGLDDETVLETSYKFQLTRELSLLADGQVIFNPATNPGKSSIWVIGVRAMLVL
;
A
#
# COMPACT_ATOMS: atom_id res chain seq x y z
N MET A 1 -22.50 -35.36 -1.27
CA MET A 1 -21.14 -35.59 -1.77
C MET A 1 -20.22 -34.67 -0.97
N HIS A 2 -19.24 -35.20 -0.23
CA HIS A 2 -18.36 -34.38 0.61
C HIS A 2 -17.27 -33.74 -0.26
N PRO A 3 -16.94 -32.44 -0.08
CA PRO A 3 -15.78 -31.86 -0.72
C PRO A 3 -14.49 -32.34 0.00
N LYS A 4 -13.54 -32.84 -0.77
CA LYS A 4 -12.22 -33.25 -0.29
C LYS A 4 -11.36 -31.99 -0.06
N THR A 5 -11.03 -31.73 1.19
CA THR A 5 -10.07 -30.69 1.60
C THR A 5 -8.66 -31.09 1.13
N LEU A 6 -8.10 -30.32 0.23
CA LEU A 6 -6.71 -30.49 -0.24
C LEU A 6 -5.78 -29.71 0.69
N VAL A 7 -5.04 -30.42 1.54
CA VAL A 7 -4.01 -29.84 2.41
C VAL A 7 -2.68 -29.82 1.66
N PHE A 8 -2.19 -28.63 1.30
CA PHE A 8 -0.83 -28.45 0.80
C PHE A 8 0.14 -28.25 1.96
N VAL A 9 1.02 -29.21 2.18
CA VAL A 9 2.16 -29.09 3.10
C VAL A 9 3.36 -28.58 2.30
N VAL A 10 3.76 -27.33 2.53
CA VAL A 10 4.99 -26.76 1.96
C VAL A 10 6.12 -27.00 2.96
N THR A 11 7.05 -27.90 2.64
CA THR A 11 8.26 -28.12 3.41
C THR A 11 9.32 -27.10 2.98
N LEU A 12 9.61 -26.11 3.84
CA LEU A 12 10.65 -25.10 3.61
C LEU A 12 11.98 -25.57 4.20
N CYS A 13 12.99 -25.75 3.33
CA CYS A 13 14.39 -25.91 3.74
C CYS A 13 14.98 -24.54 4.12
N CYS A 14 15.28 -24.34 5.40
CA CYS A 14 15.97 -23.15 5.89
C CYS A 14 17.47 -23.27 5.64
N SER A 15 18.05 -22.43 4.77
CA SER A 15 19.48 -22.12 4.77
C SER A 15 19.68 -20.71 5.32
N GLN A 16 20.41 -20.62 6.44
CA GLN A 16 20.76 -19.37 7.12
C GLN A 16 21.84 -18.63 6.32
N TYR A 17 21.53 -17.44 5.85
CA TYR A 17 22.53 -16.41 5.56
C TYR A 17 22.02 -15.09 6.11
N ALA A 18 22.53 -14.70 7.29
CA ALA A 18 22.39 -13.35 7.81
C ALA A 18 23.55 -12.52 7.24
N VAL A 19 23.26 -11.64 6.30
CA VAL A 19 24.14 -10.52 5.96
C VAL A 19 23.32 -9.27 6.21
N GLY A 20 23.62 -8.58 7.30
CA GLY A 20 23.15 -7.21 7.51
C GLY A 20 23.88 -6.32 6.51
N GLN A 21 23.18 -5.87 5.47
CA GLN A 21 23.62 -4.71 4.70
C GLN A 21 23.23 -3.47 5.50
N GLU A 22 24.23 -2.71 5.97
CA GLU A 22 24.06 -1.30 6.27
C GLU A 22 23.59 -0.64 4.95
N SER A 23 22.36 -0.18 4.91
CA SER A 23 21.87 0.60 3.78
C SER A 23 22.51 1.97 3.88
N ASP A 24 23.35 2.31 2.90
CA ASP A 24 23.92 3.64 2.76
C ASP A 24 22.76 4.62 2.49
N SER A 25 22.45 5.50 3.45
CA SER A 25 21.34 6.44 3.34
C SER A 25 21.85 7.85 3.00
N ARG A 26 21.12 8.56 2.13
CA ARG A 26 21.53 9.86 1.57
C ARG A 26 21.46 11.00 2.60
N SER A 27 20.45 11.02 3.46
CA SER A 27 20.25 12.01 4.52
C SER A 27 20.51 11.45 5.92
N GLY A 28 21.04 10.23 6.00
CA GLY A 28 21.28 9.54 7.27
C GLY A 28 19.99 9.08 7.97
N TYR A 29 18.86 9.04 7.28
CA TYR A 29 17.62 8.50 7.82
C TYR A 29 17.63 6.97 7.72
N GLU A 30 17.58 6.31 8.85
CA GLU A 30 17.48 4.87 8.92
C GLU A 30 16.06 4.44 9.29
N GLU A 31 15.50 3.51 8.53
CA GLU A 31 14.21 2.91 8.81
C GLU A 31 14.27 1.96 10.02
N GLN A 32 14.90 2.39 11.09
CA GLN A 32 14.94 1.58 12.29
C GLN A 32 13.62 1.72 13.05
N ARG A 33 13.00 0.56 13.36
CA ARG A 33 12.00 0.46 14.41
C ARG A 33 10.58 0.95 14.05
N ASP A 34 10.21 0.83 12.78
CA ASP A 34 8.85 1.11 12.34
C ASP A 34 7.92 -0.10 12.55
N ILE A 35 6.72 0.18 13.06
CA ILE A 35 5.63 -0.81 13.23
C ILE A 35 4.69 -0.86 12.02
N GLY A 36 4.82 0.09 11.09
CA GLY A 36 3.99 0.21 9.89
C GLY A 36 4.53 -0.56 8.70
N GLY A 37 3.70 -0.66 7.67
CA GLY A 37 4.02 -1.18 6.35
C GLY A 37 4.63 -0.14 5.41
N PRO A 38 4.71 -0.45 4.11
CA PRO A 38 5.38 0.41 3.12
C PRO A 38 4.80 1.82 2.95
N GLU A 39 3.54 2.03 3.33
CA GLU A 39 2.86 3.33 3.24
C GLU A 39 2.94 4.15 4.55
N SER A 40 3.61 3.66 5.61
CA SER A 40 3.92 4.47 6.78
C SER A 40 4.85 5.64 6.43
N VAL A 41 4.78 6.73 7.18
CA VAL A 41 5.65 7.91 6.98
C VAL A 41 7.11 7.51 7.06
N THR A 42 7.47 6.70 8.05
CA THR A 42 8.85 6.23 8.25
C THR A 42 9.36 5.40 7.06
N ALA A 43 8.55 4.47 6.55
CA ALA A 43 8.96 3.64 5.41
C ALA A 43 9.10 4.47 4.12
N GLN A 44 8.26 5.48 3.94
CA GLN A 44 8.38 6.40 2.82
C GLN A 44 9.63 7.29 2.95
N LEU A 45 9.92 7.84 4.13
CA LEU A 45 11.15 8.60 4.38
C LEU A 45 12.40 7.76 4.08
N ALA A 46 12.47 6.53 4.59
CA ALA A 46 13.58 5.63 4.33
C ALA A 46 13.74 5.31 2.84
N ARG A 47 12.64 5.05 2.14
CA ARG A 47 12.65 4.83 0.69
C ARG A 47 13.12 6.07 -0.08
N GLY A 48 12.74 7.28 0.35
CA GLY A 48 13.22 8.53 -0.23
C GLY A 48 14.71 8.75 -0.06
N ASP A 49 15.26 8.19 1.01
CA ASP A 49 16.65 8.36 1.41
C ASP A 49 17.61 7.28 0.87
N GLU A 50 17.05 6.25 0.25
CA GLU A 50 17.80 5.16 -0.37
C GLU A 50 18.72 5.66 -1.50
N LEU A 51 20.01 5.28 -1.47
CA LEU A 51 20.91 5.45 -2.60
C LEU A 51 20.57 4.41 -3.68
N ARG A 52 19.86 4.85 -4.71
CA ARG A 52 19.47 3.98 -5.83
C ARG A 52 20.48 4.05 -6.95
N ASP A 53 20.85 2.89 -7.47
CA ASP A 53 21.48 2.83 -8.79
C ASP A 53 20.51 3.39 -9.83
N SER A 54 21.04 4.04 -10.88
CA SER A 54 20.24 4.68 -11.91
C SER A 54 20.93 4.66 -13.27
N LEU A 55 20.15 4.92 -14.32
CA LEU A 55 20.65 5.01 -15.70
C LEU A 55 21.57 6.22 -15.89
N TYR A 56 21.24 7.34 -15.24
CA TYR A 56 21.98 8.59 -15.33
C TYR A 56 22.33 9.09 -13.93
N GLU A 57 23.58 9.50 -13.73
CA GLU A 57 24.00 10.24 -12.55
C GLU A 57 23.68 11.72 -12.76
N TRP A 58 22.83 12.27 -11.89
CA TRP A 58 22.44 13.67 -11.94
C TRP A 58 22.51 14.28 -10.54
N PRO A 59 23.67 14.90 -10.17
CA PRO A 59 23.92 15.33 -8.79
C PRO A 59 23.22 16.63 -8.40
N ILE A 60 22.19 17.06 -9.15
CA ILE A 60 21.50 18.34 -8.94
C ILE A 60 20.86 18.46 -7.55
N PHE A 61 20.53 17.35 -6.93
CA PHE A 61 19.88 17.30 -5.62
C PHE A 61 20.85 16.97 -4.46
N ASP A 62 22.15 16.79 -4.69
CA ASP A 62 23.08 16.39 -3.62
C ASP A 62 23.10 17.43 -2.50
N GLY A 63 23.16 18.73 -2.83
CA GLY A 63 23.10 19.81 -1.84
C GLY A 63 21.78 19.86 -1.05
N TYR A 64 20.66 19.45 -1.66
CA TYR A 64 19.38 19.32 -0.98
C TYR A 64 19.40 18.19 0.06
N PHE A 65 19.98 17.04 -0.27
CA PHE A 65 20.10 15.92 0.68
C PHE A 65 21.10 16.22 1.80
N ASP A 66 22.18 16.97 1.53
CA ASP A 66 23.08 17.45 2.56
C ASP A 66 22.38 18.39 3.54
N TRP A 67 21.55 19.31 3.03
CA TRP A 67 20.73 20.17 3.87
C TRP A 67 19.70 19.37 4.69
N LYS A 68 19.02 18.38 4.12
CA LYS A 68 18.11 17.48 4.87
C LYS A 68 18.84 16.81 6.04
N ARG A 69 20.07 16.33 5.80
CA ARG A 69 20.91 15.73 6.85
C ARG A 69 21.20 16.71 7.98
N GLN A 70 21.58 17.93 7.66
CA GLN A 70 21.82 18.97 8.66
C GLN A 70 20.56 19.28 9.47
N VAL A 71 19.39 19.41 8.83
CA VAL A 71 18.11 19.64 9.53
C VAL A 71 17.78 18.49 10.48
N LYS A 72 18.05 17.25 10.06
CA LYS A 72 17.86 16.08 10.92
C LYS A 72 18.80 16.11 12.12
N ASP A 73 20.09 16.39 11.90
CA ASP A 73 21.11 16.38 12.95
C ASP A 73 20.89 17.51 13.94
N ASP A 74 20.52 18.71 13.48
CA ASP A 74 20.34 19.90 14.31
C ASP A 74 18.99 19.93 15.05
N TYR A 75 17.92 19.41 14.43
CA TYR A 75 16.55 19.60 14.92
C TYR A 75 15.76 18.28 15.14
N GLY A 76 16.31 17.14 14.74
CA GLY A 76 15.61 15.84 14.81
C GLY A 76 14.44 15.71 13.81
N VAL A 77 14.42 16.57 12.77
CA VAL A 77 13.36 16.59 11.76
C VAL A 77 13.84 15.91 10.47
N SER A 78 13.11 14.90 10.04
CA SER A 78 13.27 14.28 8.73
C SER A 78 12.03 14.56 7.88
N PHE A 79 12.20 14.81 6.59
CA PHE A 79 11.10 15.08 5.68
C PHE A 79 11.42 14.59 4.26
N GLY A 80 10.38 14.41 3.43
CA GLY A 80 10.51 13.99 2.06
C GLY A 80 9.34 14.48 1.20
N LEU A 81 9.56 14.52 -0.09
CA LEU A 81 8.59 14.92 -1.08
C LEU A 81 8.44 13.81 -2.11
N TYR A 82 7.20 13.44 -2.40
CA TYR A 82 6.84 12.49 -3.44
C TYR A 82 5.89 13.16 -4.42
N TYR A 83 6.14 12.96 -5.68
CA TYR A 83 5.24 13.39 -6.74
C TYR A 83 5.06 12.28 -7.76
N TYR A 84 3.82 11.87 -7.96
CA TYR A 84 3.44 10.79 -8.86
C TYR A 84 2.54 11.34 -9.96
N PHE A 85 2.79 10.89 -11.18
CA PHE A 85 1.88 11.03 -12.31
C PHE A 85 1.51 9.66 -12.82
N LEU A 86 0.25 9.45 -13.17
CA LEU A 86 -0.21 8.22 -13.83
C LEU A 86 -1.14 8.59 -14.95
N MET A 87 -0.78 8.15 -16.16
CA MET A 87 -1.64 8.18 -17.34
C MET A 87 -1.98 6.75 -17.73
N GLN A 88 -3.25 6.49 -17.99
CA GLN A 88 -3.74 5.18 -18.42
C GLN A 88 -4.70 5.33 -19.59
N GLN A 89 -4.68 4.33 -20.50
CA GLN A 89 -5.59 4.18 -21.61
C GLN A 89 -6.15 2.77 -21.61
N ALA A 90 -7.48 2.65 -21.56
CA ALA A 90 -8.19 1.39 -21.72
C ALA A 90 -8.56 1.13 -23.20
N SER A 91 -8.78 -0.12 -23.54
CA SER A 91 -9.20 -0.53 -24.90
C SER A 91 -10.66 -0.24 -25.19
N ASP A 92 -11.47 -0.04 -24.16
CA ASP A 92 -12.90 0.20 -24.24
C ASP A 92 -13.44 0.78 -22.92
N SER A 93 -14.62 1.39 -22.96
CA SER A 93 -15.34 1.91 -21.80
C SER A 93 -16.85 1.66 -21.91
N LEU A 94 -17.58 1.90 -20.82
CA LEU A 94 -19.03 1.93 -20.84
C LEU A 94 -19.52 3.10 -21.69
N PRO A 95 -20.75 3.04 -22.24
CA PRO A 95 -21.32 4.14 -23.03
C PRO A 95 -21.26 5.47 -22.25
N GLU A 96 -20.86 6.53 -22.96
CA GLU A 96 -20.72 7.89 -22.43
C GLU A 96 -19.69 8.03 -21.29
N ARG A 97 -18.74 7.10 -21.20
CA ARG A 97 -17.60 7.14 -20.27
C ARG A 97 -16.28 7.23 -21.04
N ASP A 98 -15.30 7.89 -20.43
CA ASP A 98 -13.97 8.01 -21.01
C ASP A 98 -13.17 6.71 -20.81
N ASP A 99 -12.38 6.33 -21.81
CA ASP A 99 -11.49 5.17 -21.80
C ASP A 99 -10.05 5.54 -21.38
N ASN A 100 -9.80 6.80 -21.07
CA ASN A 100 -8.50 7.32 -20.67
C ASN A 100 -8.57 8.06 -19.32
N ALA A 101 -7.45 8.11 -18.63
CA ALA A 101 -7.35 8.74 -17.34
C ALA A 101 -5.96 9.34 -17.13
N PHE A 102 -5.88 10.50 -16.47
CA PHE A 102 -4.63 11.13 -16.12
C PHE A 102 -4.75 11.86 -14.79
N GLY A 103 -3.88 11.52 -13.81
CA GLY A 103 -3.90 12.12 -12.51
C GLY A 103 -2.52 12.19 -11.86
N ASN A 104 -2.46 12.89 -10.75
CA ASN A 104 -1.26 13.01 -9.94
C ASN A 104 -1.56 12.84 -8.45
N ILE A 105 -0.51 12.51 -7.70
CA ILE A 105 -0.50 12.52 -6.24
C ILE A 105 0.75 13.29 -5.82
N PHE A 106 0.56 14.32 -5.00
CA PHE A 106 1.62 15.04 -4.31
C PHE A 106 1.60 14.64 -2.83
N ARG A 107 2.77 14.37 -2.25
CA ARG A 107 2.96 14.13 -0.82
C ARG A 107 4.15 14.92 -0.30
N PHE A 108 3.93 15.68 0.78
CA PHE A 108 4.96 16.19 1.64
C PHE A 108 4.80 15.54 3.01
N LEU A 109 5.80 14.77 3.42
CA LEU A 109 5.73 13.99 4.65
C LEU A 109 6.97 14.20 5.49
N GLY A 110 6.84 13.97 6.79
CA GLY A 110 7.96 14.15 7.69
C GLY A 110 7.72 13.54 9.07
N SER A 111 8.79 13.54 9.84
CA SER A 111 8.84 13.02 11.20
C SER A 111 9.74 13.91 12.05
N TRP A 112 9.27 14.29 13.24
CA TRP A 112 10.07 14.95 14.26
C TRP A 112 10.27 14.01 15.44
N THR A 113 11.54 13.66 15.69
CA THR A 113 11.91 12.85 16.85
C THR A 113 11.95 13.74 18.09
N ALA A 114 10.91 13.70 18.91
CA ALA A 114 10.78 14.51 20.11
C ALA A 114 11.73 14.03 21.22
N TRP A 115 11.98 12.72 21.31
CA TRP A 115 12.97 12.14 22.20
C TRP A 115 13.40 10.74 21.72
N GLN A 116 14.63 10.39 22.07
CA GLN A 116 15.22 9.08 21.82
C GLN A 116 16.09 8.68 23.02
N LYS A 117 16.10 7.40 23.37
CA LYS A 117 16.95 6.82 24.41
C LYS A 117 17.94 5.82 23.80
N ASP A 118 19.05 5.59 24.49
CA ASP A 118 20.11 4.66 24.07
C ASP A 118 19.61 3.21 23.93
N ASN A 119 18.56 2.84 24.68
CA ASN A 119 17.89 1.53 24.57
C ASN A 119 16.97 1.41 23.33
N GLY A 120 17.00 2.39 22.43
CA GLY A 120 16.25 2.43 21.20
C GLY A 120 14.77 2.73 21.35
N ASN A 121 14.30 3.14 22.51
CA ASN A 121 12.97 3.71 22.65
C ASN A 121 12.96 5.12 22.08
N LEU A 122 11.95 5.43 21.30
CA LEU A 122 11.82 6.76 20.70
C LEU A 122 10.35 7.20 20.65
N GLY A 123 10.13 8.51 20.71
CA GLY A 123 8.84 9.13 20.53
C GLY A 123 8.93 10.20 19.44
N ARG A 124 7.97 10.20 18.51
CA ARG A 124 7.99 11.11 17.36
C ARG A 124 6.59 11.54 16.96
N ILE A 125 6.50 12.73 16.39
CA ILE A 125 5.33 13.20 15.65
C ILE A 125 5.60 12.94 14.17
N GLU A 126 4.62 12.34 13.50
CA GLU A 126 4.64 12.09 12.06
C GLU A 126 3.53 12.87 11.38
N TRP A 127 3.81 13.37 10.16
CA TRP A 127 2.82 14.07 9.34
C TRP A 127 2.95 13.69 7.87
N ARG A 128 1.85 13.79 7.14
CA ARG A 128 1.79 13.70 5.68
C ARG A 128 0.72 14.64 5.16
N PHE A 129 1.16 15.66 4.43
CA PHE A 129 0.28 16.43 3.56
C PHE A 129 0.17 15.71 2.24
N GLU A 130 -1.03 15.56 1.72
CA GLU A 130 -1.30 14.91 0.45
C GLU A 130 -2.31 15.72 -0.34
N SER A 131 -2.13 15.77 -1.66
CA SER A 131 -3.08 16.30 -2.63
C SER A 131 -3.18 15.34 -3.79
N ARG A 132 -4.38 15.16 -4.31
CA ARG A 132 -4.65 14.35 -5.49
C ARG A 132 -5.50 15.14 -6.46
N SER A 133 -5.18 15.05 -7.75
CA SER A 133 -6.01 15.67 -8.78
C SER A 133 -5.94 14.88 -10.07
N ASN A 134 -7.05 14.88 -10.80
CA ASN A 134 -7.03 14.61 -12.22
C ASN A 134 -6.35 15.78 -12.94
N MET A 135 -5.71 15.49 -14.06
CA MET A 135 -4.97 16.50 -14.84
C MET A 135 -5.73 16.83 -16.12
N PHE A 136 -5.79 18.13 -16.42
CA PHE A 136 -6.55 18.66 -17.54
C PHE A 136 -8.04 18.22 -17.43
N ASP A 137 -8.65 17.83 -18.54
CA ASP A 137 -10.05 17.36 -18.59
C ASP A 137 -10.17 15.82 -18.47
N PHE A 138 -9.08 15.13 -18.08
CA PHE A 138 -9.11 13.68 -17.91
C PHE A 138 -9.76 13.29 -16.58
N GLN A 139 -10.36 12.10 -16.53
CA GLN A 139 -10.79 11.50 -15.27
C GLN A 139 -9.58 11.02 -14.44
N ALA A 140 -9.76 10.84 -13.13
CA ALA A 140 -8.74 10.25 -12.28
C ALA A 140 -8.50 8.77 -12.65
N PRO A 141 -7.24 8.26 -12.63
CA PRO A 141 -6.95 6.85 -12.97
C PRO A 141 -7.72 5.83 -12.13
N GLY A 142 -8.02 6.14 -10.87
CA GLY A 142 -8.84 5.26 -10.03
C GLY A 142 -10.30 5.16 -10.48
N SER A 143 -10.82 6.13 -11.21
CA SER A 143 -12.15 6.10 -11.80
C SER A 143 -12.24 5.26 -13.07
N LEU A 144 -11.08 4.89 -13.67
CA LEU A 144 -11.05 4.13 -14.91
C LEU A 144 -11.69 2.74 -14.75
N GLY A 145 -11.60 2.12 -13.56
CA GLY A 145 -12.28 0.87 -13.25
C GLY A 145 -13.78 0.98 -13.47
N SER A 146 -14.44 1.94 -12.83
CA SER A 146 -15.88 2.17 -12.99
C SER A 146 -16.27 2.60 -14.41
N ALA A 147 -15.43 3.37 -15.09
CA ALA A 147 -15.67 3.81 -16.46
C ALA A 147 -15.59 2.65 -17.47
N THR A 148 -14.82 1.62 -17.22
CA THR A 148 -14.66 0.43 -18.06
C THR A 148 -15.54 -0.74 -17.64
N GLY A 149 -16.20 -0.64 -16.48
CA GLY A 149 -17.02 -1.70 -15.91
C GLY A 149 -16.26 -2.76 -15.13
N ILE A 150 -15.03 -2.44 -14.70
CA ILE A 150 -14.23 -3.27 -13.81
C ILE A 150 -14.61 -2.94 -12.36
N ALA A 151 -15.13 -3.91 -11.61
CA ALA A 151 -15.65 -3.72 -10.27
C ALA A 151 -14.60 -3.92 -9.17
N ALA A 152 -14.10 -5.14 -9.02
CA ALA A 152 -13.24 -5.54 -7.90
C ALA A 152 -11.75 -5.24 -8.14
N LEU A 153 -11.31 -5.19 -9.41
CA LEU A 153 -9.91 -5.14 -9.82
C LEU A 153 -9.54 -3.87 -10.62
N PRO A 154 -9.85 -2.64 -10.14
CA PRO A 154 -9.57 -1.42 -10.87
C PRO A 154 -8.07 -1.23 -11.16
N PRO A 155 -7.70 -0.78 -12.37
CA PRO A 155 -6.32 -0.76 -12.86
C PRO A 155 -5.45 0.35 -12.27
N GLY A 156 -6.05 1.41 -11.72
CA GLY A 156 -5.35 2.59 -11.15
C GLY A 156 -5.81 2.90 -9.73
N PHE A 157 -6.06 1.91 -8.90
CA PHE A 157 -6.73 2.02 -7.61
C PHE A 157 -6.20 3.14 -6.69
N ALA A 158 -4.88 3.28 -6.58
CA ALA A 158 -4.28 4.27 -5.67
C ALA A 158 -4.56 5.74 -6.04
N TYR A 159 -5.08 6.00 -7.24
CA TYR A 159 -5.40 7.34 -7.74
C TYR A 159 -6.92 7.55 -7.82
N SER A 160 -7.68 6.98 -6.87
CA SER A 160 -9.14 6.89 -6.94
C SER A 160 -9.90 8.15 -6.56
N GLU A 161 -9.23 9.12 -5.92
CA GLU A 161 -9.86 10.31 -5.37
C GLU A 161 -9.18 11.57 -5.89
N SER A 162 -9.92 12.68 -5.91
CA SER A 162 -9.39 14.00 -6.21
C SER A 162 -9.75 14.92 -5.03
N PHE A 163 -8.74 15.55 -4.42
CA PHE A 163 -8.90 16.52 -3.34
C PHE A 163 -7.71 17.47 -3.30
N ASP A 164 -7.96 18.65 -2.79
CA ASP A 164 -6.94 19.64 -2.51
C ASP A 164 -6.00 19.16 -1.39
N ILE A 165 -5.03 19.99 -1.01
CA ILE A 165 -4.08 19.63 0.03
C ILE A 165 -4.77 19.31 1.35
N ASP A 166 -4.59 18.10 1.86
CA ASP A 166 -5.08 17.62 3.15
C ASP A 166 -3.93 17.18 4.05
N LEU A 167 -4.08 17.38 5.36
CA LEU A 167 -3.18 16.79 6.37
C LEU A 167 -3.61 15.34 6.62
N ALA A 168 -3.26 14.45 5.69
CA ALA A 168 -3.69 13.06 5.66
C ALA A 168 -3.15 12.23 6.84
N VAL A 169 -2.00 12.58 7.40
CA VAL A 169 -1.43 11.93 8.59
C VAL A 169 -0.97 13.00 9.57
N LEU A 170 -1.38 12.85 10.82
CA LEU A 170 -0.83 13.56 11.98
C LEU A 170 -0.98 12.66 13.21
N ASN A 171 0.10 12.05 13.63
CA ASN A 171 0.05 11.10 14.74
C ASN A 171 1.27 11.21 15.64
N TRP A 172 1.12 10.68 16.84
CA TRP A 172 2.20 10.32 17.73
C TRP A 172 2.55 8.85 17.53
N THR A 173 3.83 8.55 17.30
CA THR A 173 4.36 7.19 17.24
C THR A 173 5.37 6.97 18.37
N GLN A 174 5.19 5.88 19.11
CA GLN A 174 6.04 5.49 20.24
C GLN A 174 6.63 4.11 19.99
N GLY A 175 7.96 4.03 19.93
CA GLY A 175 8.71 2.77 19.83
C GLY A 175 9.27 2.32 21.17
N PHE A 176 9.28 1.00 21.39
CA PHE A 176 9.81 0.31 22.57
C PHE A 176 10.70 -0.87 22.18
N ALA A 177 11.49 -1.37 23.13
CA ALA A 177 12.27 -2.60 23.00
C ALA A 177 13.11 -2.66 21.70
N ASN A 178 13.84 -1.59 21.42
CA ASN A 178 14.62 -1.45 20.18
C ASN A 178 13.77 -1.58 18.90
N GLY A 179 12.56 -1.02 18.90
CA GLY A 179 11.63 -1.06 17.77
C GLY A 179 10.91 -2.39 17.58
N ARG A 180 11.06 -3.32 18.51
CA ARG A 180 10.34 -4.61 18.50
C ARG A 180 8.86 -4.46 18.88
N ALA A 181 8.48 -3.36 19.50
CA ALA A 181 7.10 -3.02 19.83
C ALA A 181 6.89 -1.52 19.72
N GLY A 182 5.65 -1.11 19.49
CA GLY A 182 5.28 0.30 19.45
C GLY A 182 3.78 0.49 19.29
N TYR A 183 3.36 1.75 19.36
CA TYR A 183 2.02 2.18 19.02
C TYR A 183 2.05 3.49 18.24
N ALA A 184 1.00 3.74 17.48
CA ALA A 184 0.72 5.05 16.92
C ALA A 184 -0.72 5.44 17.23
N VAL A 185 -0.97 6.74 17.45
CA VAL A 185 -2.29 7.28 17.77
C VAL A 185 -2.45 8.67 17.17
N GLY A 186 -3.62 8.94 16.60
CA GLY A 186 -3.94 10.20 15.94
C GLY A 186 -4.64 9.98 14.60
N ARG A 187 -4.40 10.86 13.64
CA ARG A 187 -4.86 10.71 12.26
C ARG A 187 -3.88 9.82 11.51
N LEU A 188 -4.31 8.63 11.13
CA LEU A 188 -3.50 7.56 10.57
C LEU A 188 -3.97 7.20 9.16
N ALA A 189 -3.04 6.85 8.28
CA ALA A 189 -3.37 6.16 7.04
C ALA A 189 -3.59 4.67 7.36
N PHE A 190 -4.81 4.16 7.16
CA PHE A 190 -5.17 2.78 7.49
C PHE A 190 -4.31 1.76 6.75
N ASP A 191 -3.99 2.04 5.49
CA ASP A 191 -3.18 1.21 4.59
C ASP A 191 -1.71 1.08 5.03
N ALA A 192 -1.25 1.96 5.90
CA ALA A 192 0.06 1.82 6.53
C ALA A 192 0.13 0.69 7.56
N TYR A 193 -1.02 0.24 8.08
CA TYR A 193 -1.05 -0.70 9.20
C TYR A 193 -1.91 -1.93 8.93
N LEU A 194 -3.03 -1.82 8.18
CA LEU A 194 -3.90 -2.95 7.85
C LEU A 194 -3.23 -3.87 6.84
N ASP A 195 -3.05 -5.15 7.20
CA ASP A 195 -2.37 -6.16 6.37
C ASP A 195 -1.01 -5.65 5.84
N ALA A 196 -0.18 -5.06 6.71
CA ALA A 196 1.09 -4.42 6.37
C ALA A 196 2.03 -5.38 5.62
N PHE A 197 1.99 -5.33 4.30
CA PHE A 197 2.57 -6.29 3.38
C PHE A 197 3.56 -5.59 2.42
N PRO A 198 4.72 -6.19 2.06
CA PRO A 198 5.77 -5.52 1.29
C PRO A 198 5.35 -4.94 -0.06
N PHE A 199 4.32 -5.51 -0.71
CA PHE A 199 3.78 -5.02 -1.97
C PHE A 199 2.55 -4.11 -1.80
N GLN A 200 2.09 -3.86 -0.59
CA GLN A 200 0.99 -2.93 -0.31
C GLN A 200 1.47 -1.49 -0.46
N THR A 201 1.82 -1.13 -1.67
CA THR A 201 2.27 0.20 -2.05
C THR A 201 2.21 0.36 -3.57
N PHE A 202 1.75 1.51 -4.01
CA PHE A 202 1.78 1.88 -5.42
C PHE A 202 3.12 2.51 -5.86
N SER A 203 4.09 2.61 -4.98
CA SER A 203 5.45 3.07 -5.31
C SER A 203 6.32 1.99 -5.96
N ARG A 204 5.90 0.72 -5.88
CA ARG A 204 6.55 -0.41 -6.57
C ARG A 204 6.02 -0.58 -7.99
N GLY A 205 6.06 -1.80 -8.52
CA GLY A 205 5.75 -2.12 -9.90
C GLY A 205 4.25 -2.25 -10.22
N PHE A 206 3.42 -2.61 -9.25
CA PHE A 206 2.00 -2.88 -9.52
C PHE A 206 1.11 -1.65 -9.35
N LEU A 207 0.06 -1.55 -10.17
CA LEU A 207 -0.94 -0.48 -10.14
C LEU A 207 -2.36 -1.01 -9.88
N ASN A 208 -2.64 -2.27 -10.25
CA ASN A 208 -3.95 -2.88 -10.03
C ASN A 208 -4.23 -3.15 -8.56
N ARG A 209 -5.47 -2.96 -8.15
CA ARG A 209 -5.93 -3.21 -6.77
C ARG A 209 -5.52 -4.57 -6.24
N SER A 210 -5.63 -5.63 -7.05
CA SER A 210 -5.30 -7.01 -6.66
C SER A 210 -3.93 -7.16 -5.98
N PHE A 211 -2.97 -6.35 -6.39
CA PHE A 211 -1.59 -6.43 -5.92
C PHE A 211 -1.26 -5.37 -4.88
N VAL A 212 -1.86 -4.17 -5.00
CA VAL A 212 -1.60 -3.03 -4.09
C VAL A 212 -2.36 -3.17 -2.78
N LEU A 213 -3.63 -3.57 -2.83
CA LEU A 213 -4.48 -3.79 -1.65
C LEU A 213 -5.39 -4.98 -1.91
N ASN A 214 -5.39 -5.98 -1.01
CA ASN A 214 -6.27 -7.14 -1.16
C ASN A 214 -7.74 -6.68 -1.27
N PRO A 215 -8.47 -7.05 -2.36
CA PRO A 215 -9.84 -6.60 -2.60
C PRO A 215 -10.86 -6.97 -1.52
N THR A 216 -10.57 -7.96 -0.67
CA THR A 216 -11.40 -8.36 0.48
C THR A 216 -11.17 -7.53 1.73
N LEU A 217 -10.21 -6.59 1.70
CA LEU A 217 -9.97 -5.67 2.82
C LEU A 217 -10.81 -4.39 2.65
N PRO A 218 -11.41 -3.89 3.74
CA PRO A 218 -12.15 -2.64 3.71
C PRO A 218 -11.20 -1.45 3.58
N THR A 219 -11.70 -0.36 3.04
CA THR A 219 -11.01 0.93 3.01
C THR A 219 -11.73 1.92 3.92
N THR A 220 -10.97 2.88 4.46
CA THR A 220 -11.48 4.14 5.02
C THR A 220 -11.00 5.27 4.14
N GLY A 221 -11.43 6.50 4.37
CA GLY A 221 -10.76 7.67 3.82
C GLY A 221 -9.28 7.72 4.23
N ILE A 222 -8.45 8.41 3.44
CA ILE A 222 -7.07 8.64 3.81
C ILE A 222 -7.04 9.56 5.03
N GLY A 223 -6.41 9.09 6.12
CA GLY A 223 -6.32 9.87 7.34
C GLY A 223 -7.50 9.70 8.29
N ALA A 224 -7.82 8.49 8.67
CA ALA A 224 -8.78 8.18 9.71
C ALA A 224 -8.18 8.42 11.12
N LEU A 225 -9.00 8.94 12.04
CA LEU A 225 -8.65 8.93 13.46
C LEU A 225 -8.60 7.49 13.97
N GLY A 226 -7.60 7.17 14.79
CA GLY A 226 -7.47 5.82 15.28
C GLY A 226 -6.21 5.58 16.11
N GLY A 227 -5.95 4.30 16.30
CA GLY A 227 -4.77 3.83 17.00
C GLY A 227 -4.37 2.44 16.55
N VAL A 228 -3.08 2.18 16.61
CA VAL A 228 -2.48 0.89 16.31
C VAL A 228 -1.44 0.55 17.36
N VAL A 229 -1.38 -0.72 17.75
CA VAL A 229 -0.31 -1.29 18.53
C VAL A 229 0.21 -2.54 17.82
N ARG A 230 1.52 -2.70 17.76
CA ARG A 230 2.16 -3.89 17.17
C ARG A 230 3.44 -4.22 17.92
N GLY A 231 3.76 -5.51 18.02
CA GLY A 231 5.01 -5.93 18.64
C GLY A 231 5.37 -7.37 18.32
N MET A 232 6.68 -7.66 18.45
CA MET A 232 7.22 -9.02 18.39
C MET A 232 6.99 -9.69 19.73
N VAL A 233 6.15 -10.72 19.78
CA VAL A 233 5.94 -11.54 21.00
C VAL A 233 7.00 -12.62 21.16
N THR A 234 7.62 -13.01 20.04
CA THR A 234 8.83 -13.85 20.01
C THR A 234 9.81 -13.25 18.99
N ASP A 235 10.93 -13.90 18.70
CA ASP A 235 11.87 -13.47 17.64
C ASP A 235 11.28 -13.61 16.23
N ASN A 236 10.24 -14.42 16.08
CA ASN A 236 9.65 -14.79 14.80
C ASN A 236 8.19 -14.40 14.64
N ILE A 237 7.47 -14.12 15.73
CA ILE A 237 6.03 -13.86 15.70
C ILE A 237 5.75 -12.44 16.15
N SER A 238 5.02 -11.71 15.32
CA SER A 238 4.45 -10.40 15.64
C SER A 238 2.94 -10.50 15.85
N LEU A 239 2.43 -9.67 16.74
CA LEU A 239 0.99 -9.42 16.92
C LEU A 239 0.73 -7.93 16.72
N GLY A 240 -0.40 -7.61 16.09
CA GLY A 240 -0.89 -6.25 15.89
C GLY A 240 -2.38 -6.16 16.20
N ALA A 241 -2.82 -4.99 16.65
CA ALA A 241 -4.22 -4.62 16.76
C ALA A 241 -4.38 -3.15 16.38
N GLN A 242 -5.50 -2.82 15.71
CA GLN A 242 -5.77 -1.47 15.26
C GLN A 242 -7.26 -1.16 15.28
N ILE A 243 -7.56 0.14 15.41
CA ILE A 243 -8.91 0.69 15.33
C ILE A 243 -8.84 2.01 14.57
N HIS A 244 -9.77 2.21 13.63
CA HIS A 244 -9.88 3.43 12.85
C HIS A 244 -11.35 3.86 12.73
N ASP A 245 -11.59 5.16 12.63
CA ASP A 245 -12.89 5.70 12.29
C ASP A 245 -13.31 5.17 10.91
N ALA A 246 -14.47 4.51 10.86
CA ALA A 246 -14.98 3.90 9.64
C ALA A 246 -15.54 4.94 8.64
N ASN A 247 -15.89 6.13 9.11
CA ASN A 247 -16.53 7.19 8.32
C ASN A 247 -15.58 8.28 7.83
N ALA A 248 -14.29 8.20 8.21
CA ALA A 248 -13.31 9.18 7.77
C ALA A 248 -13.32 9.33 6.24
N ALA A 249 -13.38 10.59 5.77
CA ALA A 249 -13.29 10.94 4.36
C ALA A 249 -11.89 11.42 3.99
N SER A 250 -11.49 11.17 2.74
CA SER A 250 -10.24 11.71 2.20
C SER A 250 -10.41 13.19 1.85
N GLY A 251 -9.36 13.99 2.07
CA GLY A 251 -9.38 15.42 1.80
C GLY A 251 -10.10 16.25 2.86
N GLU A 252 -10.60 15.64 3.92
CA GLU A 252 -11.29 16.30 5.01
C GLU A 252 -10.54 16.09 6.34
N PHE A 253 -10.15 17.19 6.97
CA PHE A 253 -9.61 17.17 8.33
C PHE A 253 -10.75 17.35 9.32
N ASP A 254 -11.50 16.27 9.52
CA ASP A 254 -12.71 16.25 10.33
C ASP A 254 -12.59 15.24 11.48
N PHE A 255 -13.19 15.56 12.62
CA PHE A 255 -13.30 14.71 13.80
C PHE A 255 -14.76 14.39 14.17
N ASP A 256 -15.72 14.97 13.48
CA ASP A 256 -17.14 14.88 13.83
C ASP A 256 -17.66 13.46 13.67
N THR A 257 -17.13 12.71 12.67
CA THR A 257 -17.49 11.32 12.40
C THR A 257 -17.15 10.33 13.51
N VAL A 258 -16.15 10.63 14.35
CA VAL A 258 -15.82 9.84 15.55
C VAL A 258 -16.99 9.74 16.52
N GLY A 259 -17.85 10.80 16.58
CA GLY A 259 -19.04 10.84 17.41
C GLY A 259 -20.11 9.81 17.04
N GLU A 260 -20.10 9.28 15.84
CA GLU A 260 -21.01 8.23 15.35
C GLU A 260 -20.70 6.86 15.98
N GLY A 261 -19.47 6.65 16.45
CA GLY A 261 -19.05 5.41 17.12
C GLY A 261 -18.93 4.20 16.20
N GLU A 262 -18.78 4.41 14.90
CA GLU A 262 -18.64 3.37 13.87
C GLU A 262 -17.14 3.16 13.55
N TRP A 263 -16.65 1.93 13.71
CA TRP A 263 -15.22 1.63 13.71
C TRP A 263 -14.83 0.53 12.72
N LEU A 264 -13.66 0.67 12.11
CA LEU A 264 -12.89 -0.42 11.53
C LEU A 264 -11.91 -0.94 12.57
N LYS A 265 -11.98 -2.22 12.90
CA LYS A 265 -11.13 -2.94 13.86
C LYS A 265 -10.40 -4.04 13.14
N ALA A 266 -9.12 -4.26 13.45
CA ALA A 266 -8.40 -5.40 12.91
C ALA A 266 -7.34 -5.92 13.88
N ILE A 267 -7.00 -7.20 13.70
CA ILE A 267 -5.89 -7.87 14.37
C ILE A 267 -5.03 -8.56 13.33
N ASP A 268 -3.71 -8.55 13.55
CA ASP A 268 -2.76 -9.22 12.68
C ASP A 268 -1.86 -10.17 13.48
N VAL A 269 -1.52 -11.29 12.82
CA VAL A 269 -0.47 -12.22 13.27
C VAL A 269 0.52 -12.38 12.14
N GLY A 270 1.78 -12.02 12.37
CA GLY A 270 2.86 -12.16 11.39
C GLY A 270 3.90 -13.18 11.83
N TRP A 271 4.42 -13.94 10.88
CA TRP A 271 5.60 -14.78 11.06
C TRP A 271 6.73 -14.34 10.13
N THR A 272 7.95 -14.32 10.66
CA THR A 272 9.18 -13.96 9.93
C THR A 272 10.36 -14.79 10.46
N PRO A 273 11.39 -15.11 9.66
CA PRO A 273 12.57 -15.82 10.14
C PRO A 273 13.34 -15.07 11.23
N SER A 274 13.35 -13.73 11.16
CA SER A 274 13.97 -12.86 12.16
C SER A 274 13.38 -11.46 12.09
N PHE A 275 13.53 -10.68 13.18
CA PHE A 275 13.07 -9.29 13.21
C PHE A 275 13.65 -8.43 12.07
N GLY A 276 14.93 -8.61 11.72
CA GLY A 276 15.57 -7.87 10.61
C GLY A 276 14.99 -8.20 9.23
N GLN A 277 14.42 -9.40 9.05
CA GLN A 277 13.88 -9.86 7.77
C GLN A 277 12.38 -9.61 7.61
N ARG A 278 11.69 -9.09 8.62
CA ARG A 278 10.22 -8.93 8.63
C ARG A 278 9.62 -8.15 7.46
N LYS A 279 10.42 -7.31 6.78
CA LYS A 279 10.00 -6.52 5.61
C LYS A 279 10.23 -7.22 4.27
N THR A 280 10.94 -8.34 4.27
CA THR A 280 11.28 -9.09 3.05
C THR A 280 10.89 -10.56 3.11
N HIS A 281 10.64 -11.08 4.32
CA HIS A 281 10.25 -12.48 4.55
C HIS A 281 9.14 -12.48 5.59
N VAL A 282 7.90 -12.52 5.14
CA VAL A 282 6.73 -12.44 6.00
C VAL A 282 5.62 -13.36 5.52
N VAL A 283 4.98 -14.01 6.47
CA VAL A 283 3.65 -14.62 6.31
C VAL A 283 2.76 -13.94 7.33
N GLN A 284 1.68 -13.31 6.88
CA GLN A 284 0.78 -12.54 7.72
C GLN A 284 -0.65 -13.01 7.56
N PHE A 285 -1.36 -13.12 8.67
CA PHE A 285 -2.80 -13.29 8.75
C PHE A 285 -3.40 -12.03 9.36
N THR A 286 -4.44 -11.50 8.73
CA THR A 286 -5.21 -10.35 9.19
C THR A 286 -6.68 -10.72 9.28
N TYR A 287 -7.32 -10.42 10.41
CA TYR A 287 -8.78 -10.45 10.58
C TYR A 287 -9.27 -9.03 10.81
N TRP A 288 -10.39 -8.67 10.19
CA TRP A 288 -11.01 -7.36 10.33
C TRP A 288 -12.52 -7.45 10.55
N ASP A 289 -13.06 -6.45 11.23
CA ASP A 289 -14.49 -6.19 11.43
C ASP A 289 -14.73 -4.70 11.27
N LYS A 290 -15.67 -4.30 10.42
CA LYS A 290 -16.03 -2.92 10.18
C LYS A 290 -17.51 -2.73 10.45
N ASP A 291 -17.84 -1.82 11.36
CA ASP A 291 -19.22 -1.48 11.70
C ASP A 291 -19.98 -0.95 10.46
N ALA A 292 -21.30 -1.07 10.45
CA ALA A 292 -22.13 -0.48 9.42
C ALA A 292 -21.96 1.05 9.45
N ARG A 293 -21.89 1.66 8.27
CA ARG A 293 -21.90 3.12 8.13
C ARG A 293 -23.31 3.55 7.74
N SER A 294 -24.10 3.87 8.76
CA SER A 294 -25.53 4.10 8.60
C SER A 294 -25.84 5.28 7.67
N VAL A 295 -25.08 6.37 7.76
CA VAL A 295 -25.25 7.57 6.91
C VAL A 295 -24.87 7.27 5.44
N ALA A 296 -23.83 6.47 5.22
CA ALA A 296 -23.38 6.11 3.87
C ALA A 296 -24.16 4.93 3.26
N GLY A 297 -25.05 4.30 4.02
CA GLY A 297 -25.82 3.13 3.57
C GLY A 297 -24.96 1.88 3.32
N VAL A 298 -23.82 1.78 4.00
CA VAL A 298 -22.90 0.63 3.87
C VAL A 298 -23.14 -0.34 5.02
N SER A 299 -23.38 -1.61 4.71
CA SER A 299 -23.57 -2.68 5.68
C SER A 299 -22.34 -2.92 6.55
N ARG A 300 -22.53 -3.51 7.74
CA ARG A 300 -21.42 -4.09 8.50
C ARG A 300 -20.75 -5.19 7.69
N GLY A 301 -19.45 -5.37 7.85
CA GLY A 301 -18.71 -6.45 7.24
C GLY A 301 -17.57 -6.96 8.07
N SER A 302 -17.17 -8.20 7.77
CA SER A 302 -16.02 -8.85 8.37
C SER A 302 -15.30 -9.74 7.37
N GLY A 303 -14.04 -10.02 7.62
CA GLY A 303 -13.27 -10.87 6.74
C GLY A 303 -11.85 -11.13 7.24
N TRP A 304 -11.11 -11.87 6.44
CA TRP A 304 -9.74 -12.18 6.74
C TRP A 304 -8.88 -12.24 5.47
N ALA A 305 -7.59 -12.05 5.64
CA ALA A 305 -6.61 -12.17 4.57
C ALA A 305 -5.35 -12.90 5.06
N VAL A 306 -4.72 -13.64 4.14
CA VAL A 306 -3.38 -14.21 4.31
C VAL A 306 -2.50 -13.66 3.21
N SER A 307 -1.36 -13.09 3.59
CA SER A 307 -0.38 -12.52 2.67
C SER A 307 1.00 -13.11 2.98
N ALA A 308 1.73 -13.56 1.96
CA ALA A 308 3.09 -14.05 2.10
C ALA A 308 3.98 -13.44 1.03
N ALA A 309 5.16 -12.93 1.46
CA ALA A 309 6.20 -12.44 0.57
C ALA A 309 7.56 -12.98 1.03
N TRP A 310 8.38 -13.38 0.08
CA TRP A 310 9.63 -14.04 0.40
C TRP A 310 10.73 -13.66 -0.59
N LYS A 311 11.68 -12.82 -0.17
CA LYS A 311 12.82 -12.46 -1.01
C LYS A 311 13.76 -13.68 -1.13
N LEU A 312 13.73 -14.38 -2.27
CA LEU A 312 14.51 -15.60 -2.49
C LEU A 312 16.01 -15.29 -2.57
N ASN A 313 16.36 -14.16 -3.18
CA ASN A 313 17.70 -13.61 -3.34
C ASN A 313 17.59 -12.13 -3.71
N ASP A 314 18.67 -11.46 -4.08
CA ASP A 314 18.63 -10.04 -4.44
C ASP A 314 17.85 -9.76 -5.74
N LYS A 315 17.55 -10.81 -6.52
CA LYS A 315 16.88 -10.68 -7.82
C LYS A 315 15.38 -10.93 -7.77
N TYR A 316 14.92 -11.95 -7.02
CA TYR A 316 13.52 -12.41 -7.08
C TYR A 316 12.81 -12.19 -5.76
N PHE A 317 11.67 -11.49 -5.81
CA PHE A 317 10.81 -11.25 -4.67
C PHE A 317 9.37 -11.68 -5.01
N PRO A 318 9.02 -12.98 -4.93
CA PRO A 318 7.66 -13.47 -5.10
C PRO A 318 6.78 -13.16 -3.91
N PHE A 319 5.46 -13.15 -4.20
CA PHE A 319 4.41 -13.06 -3.20
C PHE A 319 3.16 -13.86 -3.60
N VAL A 320 2.33 -14.16 -2.61
CA VAL A 320 0.99 -14.71 -2.77
C VAL A 320 0.07 -14.13 -1.70
N ARG A 321 -1.18 -13.84 -2.07
CA ARG A 321 -2.21 -13.33 -1.17
C ARG A 321 -3.53 -14.04 -1.43
N PHE A 322 -4.31 -14.22 -0.38
CA PHE A 322 -5.68 -14.71 -0.42
C PHE A 322 -6.51 -13.93 0.59
N GLY A 323 -7.81 -13.76 0.33
CA GLY A 323 -8.73 -13.15 1.27
C GLY A 323 -10.16 -13.63 1.05
N ASP A 324 -10.95 -13.55 2.12
CA ASP A 324 -12.36 -13.92 2.15
C ASP A 324 -13.11 -12.97 3.08
N SER A 325 -14.29 -12.56 2.70
CA SER A 325 -15.14 -11.64 3.45
C SER A 325 -16.61 -12.01 3.24
N ASP A 326 -17.47 -11.49 4.12
CA ASP A 326 -18.92 -11.62 3.99
C ASP A 326 -19.53 -10.68 2.94
N GLY A 327 -18.71 -9.85 2.28
CA GLY A 327 -19.11 -8.89 1.26
C GLY A 327 -19.49 -7.52 1.79
N GLY A 328 -19.76 -7.38 3.10
CA GLY A 328 -20.10 -6.11 3.75
C GLY A 328 -18.90 -5.20 4.00
N GLY A 329 -19.13 -4.08 4.70
CA GLY A 329 -18.09 -3.11 5.07
C GLY A 329 -17.57 -2.26 3.92
N GLY A 330 -18.15 -2.37 2.71
CA GLY A 330 -17.71 -1.66 1.50
C GLY A 330 -16.44 -2.26 0.88
N VAL A 331 -16.22 -3.57 1.03
CA VAL A 331 -15.13 -4.28 0.34
C VAL A 331 -15.42 -4.40 -1.15
N ALA A 332 -14.38 -4.57 -1.96
CA ALA A 332 -14.57 -4.76 -3.40
C ALA A 332 -14.86 -6.22 -3.77
N ALA A 333 -14.44 -7.18 -2.96
CA ALA A 333 -14.63 -8.59 -3.26
C ALA A 333 -15.00 -9.39 -2.02
N GLU A 334 -15.82 -10.44 -2.21
CA GLU A 334 -16.07 -11.47 -1.22
C GLU A 334 -14.88 -12.41 -1.10
N GLN A 335 -14.26 -12.76 -2.23
CA GLN A 335 -13.06 -13.59 -2.28
C GLN A 335 -12.07 -13.00 -3.26
N ALA A 336 -10.79 -13.11 -2.94
CA ALA A 336 -9.71 -12.68 -3.83
C ALA A 336 -8.47 -13.54 -3.67
N PHE A 337 -7.77 -13.74 -4.77
CA PHE A 337 -6.44 -14.36 -4.82
C PHE A 337 -5.52 -13.53 -5.69
N SER A 338 -4.28 -13.37 -5.29
CA SER A 338 -3.25 -12.80 -6.16
C SER A 338 -1.88 -13.42 -5.90
N ALA A 339 -1.08 -13.52 -6.95
CA ALA A 339 0.30 -13.96 -6.88
C ALA A 339 1.14 -13.17 -7.90
N GLY A 340 2.40 -12.97 -7.59
CA GLY A 340 3.29 -12.26 -8.49
C GLY A 340 4.74 -12.31 -8.04
N VAL A 341 5.59 -11.67 -8.83
CA VAL A 341 7.02 -11.56 -8.56
C VAL A 341 7.54 -10.20 -9.02
N GLU A 342 8.37 -9.58 -8.19
CA GLU A 342 9.25 -8.48 -8.60
C GLU A 342 10.63 -9.07 -8.91
N ILE A 343 11.17 -8.73 -10.07
CA ILE A 343 12.48 -9.14 -10.55
C ILE A 343 13.37 -7.90 -10.57
N SER A 344 14.27 -7.78 -9.60
CA SER A 344 15.25 -6.70 -9.55
C SER A 344 16.29 -6.87 -10.67
N LEU A 345 16.58 -5.79 -11.36
CA LEU A 345 17.51 -5.71 -12.47
C LEU A 345 18.62 -4.71 -12.15
N PRO A 346 19.75 -4.72 -12.90
CA PRO A 346 20.81 -3.73 -12.73
C PRO A 346 20.28 -2.29 -12.84
N ARG A 347 20.99 -1.34 -12.26
CA ARG A 347 20.70 0.11 -12.33
C ARG A 347 19.36 0.51 -11.69
N GLY A 348 18.93 -0.22 -10.64
CA GLY A 348 17.68 0.08 -9.94
C GLY A 348 16.40 -0.19 -10.74
N GLU A 349 16.52 -0.81 -11.91
CA GLU A 349 15.38 -1.24 -12.72
C GLU A 349 14.67 -2.42 -12.08
N ALA A 350 13.39 -2.62 -12.41
CA ALA A 350 12.64 -3.77 -11.94
C ALA A 350 11.56 -4.17 -12.96
N TRP A 351 11.32 -5.47 -13.06
CA TRP A 351 10.21 -6.03 -13.80
C TRP A 351 9.25 -6.74 -12.86
N THR A 352 7.95 -6.47 -12.98
CA THR A 352 6.92 -7.17 -12.20
C THR A 352 5.98 -7.94 -13.11
N ILE A 353 5.55 -9.09 -12.64
CA ILE A 353 4.54 -9.93 -13.30
C ILE A 353 3.61 -10.45 -12.21
N GLY A 354 2.30 -10.35 -12.43
CA GLY A 354 1.31 -10.82 -11.48
C GLY A 354 0.02 -11.31 -12.15
N ALA A 355 -0.67 -12.18 -11.45
CA ALA A 355 -2.01 -12.63 -11.76
C ALA A 355 -2.91 -12.50 -10.52
N GLY A 356 -4.14 -12.04 -10.71
CA GLY A 356 -5.13 -11.86 -9.67
C GLY A 356 -6.51 -12.34 -10.12
N TRP A 357 -7.30 -12.75 -9.16
CA TRP A 357 -8.70 -13.13 -9.32
C TRP A 357 -9.50 -12.57 -8.17
N ALA A 358 -10.75 -12.15 -8.43
CA ALA A 358 -11.66 -11.70 -7.40
C ALA A 358 -13.10 -12.03 -7.77
N LYS A 359 -13.88 -12.44 -6.76
CA LYS A 359 -15.33 -12.48 -6.80
C LYS A 359 -15.85 -11.15 -6.27
N PRO A 360 -16.45 -10.28 -7.12
CA PRO A 360 -16.96 -8.98 -6.69
C PRO A 360 -17.96 -9.10 -5.53
N SER A 361 -17.97 -8.12 -4.62
CA SER A 361 -18.94 -8.07 -3.53
C SER A 361 -20.34 -7.75 -4.05
N GLU A 362 -21.31 -8.61 -3.76
CA GLU A 362 -22.72 -8.37 -4.09
C GLU A 362 -23.30 -7.18 -3.28
N ASP A 363 -22.86 -6.99 -2.05
CA ASP A 363 -23.27 -5.85 -1.22
C ASP A 363 -22.79 -4.50 -1.78
N THR A 364 -21.60 -4.48 -2.41
CA THR A 364 -21.01 -3.24 -2.94
C THR A 364 -21.47 -2.95 -4.38
N PHE A 365 -21.58 -3.98 -5.24
CA PHE A 365 -21.81 -3.79 -6.67
C PHE A 365 -23.14 -4.35 -7.17
N GLY A 366 -23.89 -5.05 -6.33
CA GLY A 366 -25.13 -5.73 -6.69
C GLY A 366 -24.92 -7.21 -7.04
N PRO A 367 -26.01 -7.99 -7.08
CA PRO A 367 -25.94 -9.44 -7.26
C PRO A 367 -25.75 -9.87 -8.71
N GLY A 368 -25.23 -11.09 -8.87
CA GLY A 368 -25.16 -11.78 -10.16
C GLY A 368 -24.02 -11.34 -11.07
N LEU A 369 -22.94 -10.80 -10.49
CA LEU A 369 -21.76 -10.41 -11.23
C LEU A 369 -20.82 -11.60 -11.47
N ASP A 370 -20.16 -11.60 -12.63
CA ASP A 370 -19.11 -12.57 -12.93
C ASP A 370 -17.81 -12.27 -12.18
N ASP A 371 -17.02 -13.31 -11.93
CA ASP A 371 -15.69 -13.17 -11.35
C ASP A 371 -14.73 -12.48 -12.31
N GLU A 372 -13.92 -11.59 -11.77
CA GLU A 372 -12.88 -10.87 -12.54
C GLU A 372 -11.51 -11.56 -12.39
N THR A 373 -10.71 -11.51 -13.45
CA THR A 373 -9.31 -11.97 -13.43
C THR A 373 -8.43 -10.91 -14.06
N VAL A 374 -7.27 -10.64 -13.46
CA VAL A 374 -6.28 -9.70 -14.00
C VAL A 374 -4.93 -10.37 -14.23
N LEU A 375 -4.30 -10.05 -15.34
CA LEU A 375 -2.87 -10.22 -15.57
C LEU A 375 -2.23 -8.83 -15.69
N GLU A 376 -1.16 -8.58 -14.92
CA GLU A 376 -0.42 -7.32 -14.96
C GLU A 376 1.06 -7.58 -15.13
N THR A 377 1.70 -6.76 -15.96
CA THR A 377 3.14 -6.70 -16.08
C THR A 377 3.59 -5.25 -16.15
N SER A 378 4.65 -4.91 -15.48
CA SER A 378 5.23 -3.58 -15.57
C SER A 378 6.75 -3.61 -15.58
N TYR A 379 7.34 -2.59 -16.19
CA TYR A 379 8.78 -2.39 -16.19
C TYR A 379 9.12 -0.99 -15.67
N LYS A 380 9.92 -0.95 -14.59
CA LYS A 380 10.41 0.29 -13.98
C LYS A 380 11.79 0.63 -14.48
N PHE A 381 11.94 1.83 -15.05
CA PHE A 381 13.19 2.47 -15.40
C PHE A 381 13.60 3.44 -14.28
N GLN A 382 14.75 3.24 -13.65
CA GLN A 382 15.30 4.21 -12.70
C GLN A 382 16.17 5.20 -13.48
N LEU A 383 15.59 6.34 -13.91
CA LEU A 383 16.29 7.30 -14.77
C LEU A 383 17.40 8.03 -14.04
N THR A 384 17.07 8.61 -12.88
CA THR A 384 18.04 9.18 -11.94
C THR A 384 17.79 8.60 -10.55
N ARG A 385 18.57 8.96 -9.56
CA ARG A 385 18.35 8.52 -8.18
C ARG A 385 16.96 8.90 -7.65
N GLU A 386 16.41 10.01 -8.13
CA GLU A 386 15.13 10.59 -7.70
C GLU A 386 13.97 10.24 -8.63
N LEU A 387 14.22 10.11 -9.93
CA LEU A 387 13.19 9.97 -10.95
C LEU A 387 13.12 8.56 -11.51
N SER A 388 11.95 7.96 -11.45
CA SER A 388 11.66 6.71 -12.13
C SER A 388 10.45 6.84 -13.07
N LEU A 389 10.47 6.05 -14.15
CA LEU A 389 9.33 5.81 -15.03
C LEU A 389 8.93 4.35 -14.93
N LEU A 390 7.63 4.08 -15.03
CA LEU A 390 7.08 2.74 -15.08
C LEU A 390 6.17 2.65 -16.30
N ALA A 391 6.44 1.68 -17.17
CA ALA A 391 5.51 1.25 -18.21
C ALA A 391 4.71 0.06 -17.67
N ASP A 392 3.40 0.11 -17.83
CA ASP A 392 2.45 -0.87 -17.27
C ASP A 392 1.50 -1.39 -18.33
N GLY A 393 1.16 -2.66 -18.26
CA GLY A 393 0.17 -3.30 -19.11
C GLY A 393 -0.66 -4.29 -18.31
N GLN A 394 -1.98 -4.19 -18.41
CA GLN A 394 -2.94 -5.03 -17.73
C GLN A 394 -3.95 -5.60 -18.71
N VAL A 395 -4.42 -6.81 -18.44
CA VAL A 395 -5.60 -7.39 -19.09
C VAL A 395 -6.54 -7.85 -17.99
N ILE A 396 -7.74 -7.30 -17.98
CA ILE A 396 -8.80 -7.68 -17.06
C ILE A 396 -9.86 -8.46 -17.84
N PHE A 397 -10.07 -9.69 -17.46
CA PHE A 397 -11.08 -10.59 -18.04
C PHE A 397 -12.38 -10.49 -17.25
N ASN A 398 -13.50 -10.61 -17.96
CA ASN A 398 -14.86 -10.56 -17.43
C ASN A 398 -15.10 -9.30 -16.58
N PRO A 399 -14.97 -8.08 -17.12
CA PRO A 399 -15.25 -6.86 -16.36
C PRO A 399 -16.69 -6.91 -15.87
N ALA A 400 -16.87 -7.05 -14.55
CA ALA A 400 -18.10 -7.57 -13.93
C ALA A 400 -19.34 -6.71 -14.19
N THR A 401 -19.19 -5.39 -14.34
CA THR A 401 -20.30 -4.48 -14.69
C THR A 401 -20.32 -4.07 -16.16
N ASN A 402 -19.54 -4.75 -17.02
CA ASN A 402 -19.57 -4.61 -18.48
C ASN A 402 -19.66 -5.99 -19.18
N PRO A 403 -20.78 -6.71 -19.03
CA PRO A 403 -20.92 -8.09 -19.52
C PRO A 403 -20.89 -8.22 -21.05
N GLY A 404 -20.92 -7.10 -21.78
CA GLY A 404 -20.74 -7.07 -23.25
C GLY A 404 -19.29 -7.28 -23.70
N LYS A 405 -18.33 -7.25 -22.78
CA LYS A 405 -16.90 -7.41 -23.06
C LYS A 405 -16.32 -8.60 -22.30
N SER A 406 -15.57 -9.44 -23.02
CA SER A 406 -14.85 -10.56 -22.39
C SER A 406 -13.53 -10.12 -21.74
N SER A 407 -12.97 -8.99 -22.16
CA SER A 407 -11.76 -8.43 -21.58
C SER A 407 -11.59 -6.94 -21.89
N ILE A 408 -10.89 -6.25 -20.99
CA ILE A 408 -10.42 -4.88 -21.15
C ILE A 408 -8.90 -4.87 -21.01
N TRP A 409 -8.21 -4.26 -21.97
CA TRP A 409 -6.77 -4.01 -21.90
C TRP A 409 -6.53 -2.59 -21.37
N VAL A 410 -5.56 -2.44 -20.50
CA VAL A 410 -5.14 -1.12 -20.01
C VAL A 410 -3.64 -1.01 -20.14
N ILE A 411 -3.18 0.07 -20.76
CA ILE A 411 -1.77 0.46 -20.79
C ILE A 411 -1.58 1.72 -19.97
N GLY A 412 -0.46 1.82 -19.26
CA GLY A 412 -0.19 2.94 -18.37
C GLY A 412 1.26 3.37 -18.39
N VAL A 413 1.48 4.63 -18.05
CA VAL A 413 2.80 5.19 -17.77
C VAL A 413 2.73 5.98 -16.46
N ARG A 414 3.56 5.61 -15.50
CA ARG A 414 3.72 6.33 -14.24
C ARG A 414 5.11 6.98 -14.17
N ALA A 415 5.16 8.27 -13.85
CA ALA A 415 6.39 8.94 -13.41
C ALA A 415 6.34 9.12 -11.88
N MET A 416 7.47 8.92 -11.21
CA MET A 416 7.61 9.13 -9.78
C MET A 416 8.90 9.90 -9.50
N LEU A 417 8.76 11.07 -8.86
CA LEU A 417 9.86 11.87 -8.31
C LEU A 417 9.86 11.73 -6.79
N VAL A 418 11.03 11.48 -6.21
CA VAL A 418 11.22 11.30 -4.76
C VAL A 418 12.42 12.14 -4.29
N LEU A 419 12.16 13.10 -3.38
CA LEU A 419 13.17 14.04 -2.83
C LEU A 419 13.23 14.01 -1.30
#